data_2fee052661f635e8c30e70586deb14bf
#
_entry.id   2fee052661f635e8c30e70586deb14bf
#
_cell.length_a   1.000
_cell.length_b   1.000
_cell.length_c   1.000
_cell.angle_alpha   90.00
_cell.angle_beta   90.00
_cell.angle_gamma   90.00
#
_symmetry.space_group_name_H-M   'P 1'
#
loop_
_entity.id
_entity.type
_entity.pdbx_description
1 polymer ?
#
loop_
_entity_poly.entity_id
_entity_poly.type
_entity_poly.pdbx_seq_one_letter_code
_entity_poly.pdbx_strand_id
1 'polypeptide(L)'
;MSKKALGIFTAALLGSMAASTAFAQTAVTQGKVTFDGELTTSTCSIKAGDEDKKVILPKISTVDLAKRGDTAGSTSFDITATNCAADVNKVAAHFEMTNMDPDTGNLKNLLEGDTAAKNVVVQLVNSDGAGIRAGSTGRYYDVTGTGTERGAMMLYGGQYYATGQTTAGKVNTFARFTLAYQ
;
A
#
# COMPACT_ATOMS: atom_id res chain seq x y z
N MET A 1 34.18 -84.32 41.67
CA MET A 1 33.59 -84.49 40.38
C MET A 1 32.31 -83.62 40.30
N SER A 2 32.42 -82.49 39.71
CA SER A 2 31.44 -81.43 39.79
C SER A 2 30.70 -81.21 38.45
N LYS A 3 29.39 -81.25 38.44
CA LYS A 3 28.59 -80.98 37.24
C LYS A 3 28.06 -79.51 37.40
N LYS A 4 28.53 -78.66 36.52
CA LYS A 4 28.04 -77.29 36.37
C LYS A 4 26.79 -77.28 35.52
N ALA A 5 25.69 -76.76 36.07
CA ALA A 5 24.47 -76.45 35.32
C ALA A 5 24.56 -75.04 34.76
N LEU A 6 24.34 -74.92 33.48
CA LEU A 6 24.30 -73.66 32.73
C LEU A 6 22.86 -73.16 32.64
N GLY A 7 22.56 -72.06 33.33
CA GLY A 7 21.26 -71.40 33.24
C GLY A 7 21.19 -70.43 32.11
N ILE A 8 20.21 -70.62 31.21
CA ILE A 8 19.92 -69.72 30.09
C ILE A 8 18.94 -68.66 30.59
N PHE A 9 19.38 -67.42 30.64
CA PHE A 9 18.49 -66.26 30.85
C PHE A 9 17.94 -65.77 29.49
N THR A 10 16.69 -65.97 29.21
CA THR A 10 15.98 -65.34 28.12
C THR A 10 15.47 -63.96 28.54
N ALA A 11 16.11 -62.90 28.07
CA ALA A 11 15.64 -61.55 28.24
C ALA A 11 14.54 -61.25 27.19
N ALA A 12 13.32 -61.09 27.62
CA ALA A 12 12.20 -60.60 26.78
C ALA A 12 12.31 -59.07 26.67
N LEU A 13 12.67 -58.56 25.49
CA LEU A 13 12.51 -57.14 25.16
C LEU A 13 11.08 -56.82 24.83
N LEU A 14 10.36 -56.18 25.76
CA LEU A 14 9.09 -55.55 25.49
C LEU A 14 9.34 -54.21 24.80
N GLY A 15 9.22 -54.20 23.47
CA GLY A 15 9.22 -52.99 22.67
C GLY A 15 7.90 -52.24 22.85
N SER A 16 7.90 -51.14 23.58
CA SER A 16 6.78 -50.18 23.65
C SER A 16 6.69 -49.40 22.34
N MET A 17 5.76 -49.75 21.44
CA MET A 17 5.39 -48.90 20.30
C MET A 17 4.62 -47.68 20.84
N ALA A 18 5.31 -46.54 20.88
CA ALA A 18 4.68 -45.26 21.07
C ALA A 18 3.92 -44.89 19.77
N ALA A 19 2.59 -45.06 19.80
CA ALA A 19 1.73 -44.57 18.75
C ALA A 19 1.71 -43.05 18.79
N SER A 20 2.45 -42.40 17.89
CA SER A 20 2.37 -40.96 17.67
C SER A 20 1.00 -40.63 17.07
N THR A 21 0.08 -40.11 17.87
CA THR A 21 -1.17 -39.55 17.35
C THR A 21 -0.84 -38.25 16.63
N ALA A 22 -0.73 -38.27 15.31
CA ALA A 22 -0.68 -37.10 14.48
C ALA A 22 -2.05 -36.40 14.56
N PHE A 23 -2.13 -35.29 15.27
CA PHE A 23 -3.29 -34.39 15.20
C PHE A 23 -3.29 -33.77 13.80
N ALA A 24 -4.20 -34.21 12.95
CA ALA A 24 -4.47 -33.57 11.68
C ALA A 24 -5.07 -32.18 12.00
N GLN A 25 -4.25 -31.14 11.82
CA GLN A 25 -4.70 -29.76 11.92
C GLN A 25 -5.63 -29.51 10.73
N THR A 26 -6.91 -29.33 10.98
CA THR A 26 -7.89 -28.99 9.94
C THR A 26 -7.52 -27.63 9.36
N ALA A 27 -7.11 -27.61 8.09
CA ALA A 27 -6.85 -26.37 7.38
C ALA A 27 -8.15 -25.57 7.26
N VAL A 28 -8.13 -24.30 7.71
CA VAL A 28 -9.25 -23.38 7.53
C VAL A 28 -9.21 -22.91 6.07
N THR A 29 -10.15 -23.41 5.27
CA THR A 29 -10.22 -23.11 3.82
C THR A 29 -11.31 -22.11 3.46
N GLN A 30 -12.07 -21.62 4.45
CA GLN A 30 -13.16 -20.66 4.25
C GLN A 30 -12.93 -19.43 5.12
N GLY A 31 -13.26 -18.26 4.57
CA GLY A 31 -13.17 -16.97 5.25
C GLY A 31 -14.36 -16.09 4.87
N LYS A 32 -14.60 -15.04 5.65
CA LYS A 32 -15.62 -14.02 5.40
C LYS A 32 -14.94 -12.65 5.38
N VAL A 33 -15.27 -11.85 4.39
CA VAL A 33 -14.92 -10.42 4.34
C VAL A 33 -16.21 -9.63 4.49
N THR A 34 -16.26 -8.71 5.44
CA THR A 34 -17.39 -7.81 5.65
C THR A 34 -16.96 -6.41 5.25
N PHE A 35 -17.83 -5.69 4.54
CA PHE A 35 -17.65 -4.31 4.15
C PHE A 35 -18.69 -3.47 4.89
N ASP A 36 -18.22 -2.50 5.66
CA ASP A 36 -19.04 -1.50 6.33
C ASP A 36 -18.68 -0.13 5.74
N GLY A 37 -19.69 0.70 5.48
CA GLY A 37 -19.50 2.02 4.88
C GLY A 37 -20.70 2.91 5.15
N GLU A 38 -20.47 4.22 5.08
CA GLU A 38 -21.48 5.26 5.26
C GLU A 38 -21.42 6.23 4.09
N LEU A 39 -22.60 6.67 3.63
CA LEU A 39 -22.74 7.72 2.63
C LEU A 39 -23.26 8.97 3.31
N THR A 40 -22.71 10.14 2.96
CA THR A 40 -23.13 11.42 3.47
C THR A 40 -23.57 12.36 2.34
N THR A 41 -24.49 13.28 2.64
CA THR A 41 -24.84 14.40 1.78
C THR A 41 -23.98 15.63 2.05
N SER A 42 -23.25 15.66 3.17
CA SER A 42 -22.36 16.73 3.57
C SER A 42 -21.03 16.61 2.83
N THR A 43 -20.69 17.62 2.03
CA THR A 43 -19.54 17.57 1.11
C THR A 43 -18.74 18.86 1.14
N CYS A 44 -17.57 18.82 0.48
CA CYS A 44 -16.78 19.97 0.08
C CYS A 44 -16.72 20.03 -1.45
N SER A 45 -16.32 21.17 -1.99
CA SER A 45 -15.94 21.34 -3.40
C SER A 45 -14.42 21.28 -3.53
N ILE A 46 -13.91 20.70 -4.62
CA ILE A 46 -12.51 20.83 -5.00
C ILE A 46 -12.31 22.23 -5.57
N LYS A 47 -11.27 22.94 -5.15
CA LYS A 47 -10.91 24.25 -5.70
C LYS A 47 -10.63 24.14 -7.19
N ALA A 48 -11.16 25.07 -7.98
CA ALA A 48 -10.94 25.10 -9.42
C ALA A 48 -9.44 25.07 -9.78
N GLY A 49 -9.07 24.15 -10.66
CA GLY A 49 -7.70 23.88 -11.08
C GLY A 49 -7.00 22.74 -10.29
N ASP A 50 -7.56 22.32 -9.17
CA ASP A 50 -7.04 21.19 -8.39
C ASP A 50 -7.64 19.83 -8.85
N GLU A 51 -8.72 19.86 -9.62
CA GLU A 51 -9.38 18.69 -10.19
C GLU A 51 -8.55 17.99 -11.29
N ASP A 52 -7.63 18.71 -11.93
CA ASP A 52 -6.72 18.18 -12.96
C ASP A 52 -5.30 18.77 -12.78
N LYS A 53 -4.68 18.42 -11.69
CA LYS A 53 -3.38 18.96 -11.31
C LYS A 53 -2.23 18.17 -11.95
N LYS A 54 -1.34 18.88 -12.66
CA LYS A 54 -0.14 18.30 -13.25
C LYS A 54 1.06 18.46 -12.31
N VAL A 55 1.61 17.33 -11.89
CA VAL A 55 2.84 17.26 -11.05
C VAL A 55 4.02 16.82 -11.93
N ILE A 56 5.09 17.61 -11.93
CA ILE A 56 6.30 17.30 -12.70
C ILE A 56 7.36 16.78 -11.75
N LEU A 57 7.67 15.50 -11.86
CA LEU A 57 8.77 14.89 -11.11
C LEU A 57 10.13 15.31 -11.72
N PRO A 58 11.17 15.51 -10.91
CA PRO A 58 12.49 15.91 -11.38
C PRO A 58 13.15 14.79 -12.20
N LYS A 59 14.08 15.16 -13.08
CA LYS A 59 14.97 14.19 -13.71
C LYS A 59 16.01 13.76 -12.69
N ILE A 60 16.11 12.44 -12.48
CA ILE A 60 17.08 11.84 -11.56
C ILE A 60 17.88 10.75 -12.26
N SER A 61 18.99 10.35 -11.65
CA SER A 61 19.82 9.25 -12.14
C SER A 61 19.20 7.89 -11.82
N THR A 62 19.35 6.92 -12.71
CA THR A 62 18.98 5.52 -12.46
C THR A 62 19.84 4.88 -11.35
N VAL A 63 20.98 5.47 -11.02
CA VAL A 63 21.85 5.03 -9.91
C VAL A 63 21.13 5.16 -8.56
N ASP A 64 20.28 6.18 -8.41
CA ASP A 64 19.49 6.43 -7.19
C ASP A 64 18.30 5.46 -7.07
N LEU A 65 18.01 4.68 -8.12
CA LEU A 65 16.93 3.70 -8.23
C LEU A 65 17.47 2.35 -8.73
N ALA A 66 18.59 1.89 -8.13
CA ALA A 66 19.34 0.73 -8.59
C ALA A 66 18.70 -0.61 -8.21
N LYS A 67 17.92 -0.65 -7.15
CA LYS A 67 17.31 -1.88 -6.62
C LYS A 67 15.87 -1.65 -6.16
N ARG A 68 15.12 -2.75 -6.07
CA ARG A 68 13.74 -2.73 -5.58
C ARG A 68 13.66 -2.06 -4.20
N GLY A 69 12.75 -1.12 -4.06
CA GLY A 69 12.51 -0.36 -2.84
C GLY A 69 13.20 0.98 -2.78
N ASP A 70 14.17 1.27 -3.67
CA ASP A 70 14.77 2.59 -3.74
C ASP A 70 13.73 3.62 -4.17
N THR A 71 13.76 4.81 -3.56
CA THR A 71 12.88 5.93 -3.88
C THR A 71 13.68 7.20 -4.10
N ALA A 72 13.23 8.04 -5.03
CA ALA A 72 13.87 9.31 -5.31
C ALA A 72 12.92 10.29 -6.02
N GLY A 73 13.30 11.56 -6.09
CA GLY A 73 12.58 12.59 -6.84
C GLY A 73 11.22 12.95 -6.26
N SER A 74 11.09 12.95 -4.93
CA SER A 74 9.85 13.34 -4.27
C SER A 74 9.47 14.79 -4.60
N THR A 75 8.23 14.98 -5.02
CA THR A 75 7.65 16.28 -5.37
C THR A 75 6.29 16.40 -4.70
N SER A 76 6.12 17.47 -3.92
CA SER A 76 4.85 17.77 -3.24
C SER A 76 3.84 18.41 -4.19
N PHE A 77 2.57 18.17 -3.90
CA PHE A 77 1.42 18.87 -4.49
C PHE A 77 0.32 19.02 -3.44
N ASP A 78 -0.48 20.05 -3.60
CA ASP A 78 -1.66 20.29 -2.75
C ASP A 78 -2.95 19.98 -3.49
N ILE A 79 -3.99 19.63 -2.75
CA ILE A 79 -5.38 19.60 -3.17
C ILE A 79 -6.16 20.41 -2.17
N THR A 80 -6.89 21.42 -2.62
CA THR A 80 -7.65 22.30 -1.75
C THR A 80 -9.14 21.96 -1.82
N ALA A 81 -9.71 21.62 -0.67
CA ALA A 81 -11.16 21.53 -0.48
C ALA A 81 -11.69 22.87 0.00
N THR A 82 -12.81 23.34 -0.55
CA THR A 82 -13.48 24.59 -0.23
C THR A 82 -14.98 24.36 -0.06
N ASN A 83 -15.70 25.37 0.46
CA ASN A 83 -17.14 25.32 0.61
C ASN A 83 -17.62 24.04 1.32
N CYS A 84 -16.91 23.65 2.36
CA CYS A 84 -17.24 22.46 3.14
C CYS A 84 -18.49 22.70 4.01
N ALA A 85 -19.38 21.72 4.06
CA ALA A 85 -20.53 21.75 4.95
C ALA A 85 -20.11 21.89 6.43
N ALA A 86 -20.98 22.42 7.26
CA ALA A 86 -20.65 22.82 8.64
C ALA A 86 -20.28 21.61 9.54
N ASP A 87 -20.81 20.44 9.23
CA ASP A 87 -20.60 19.18 9.95
C ASP A 87 -19.37 18.39 9.46
N VAL A 88 -18.74 18.79 8.35
CA VAL A 88 -17.48 18.19 7.90
C VAL A 88 -16.33 18.75 8.72
N ASN A 89 -15.71 17.93 9.56
CA ASN A 89 -14.60 18.35 10.42
C ASN A 89 -13.23 18.06 9.84
N LYS A 90 -13.12 16.97 9.07
CA LYS A 90 -11.88 16.57 8.41
C LYS A 90 -12.14 16.11 7.00
N VAL A 91 -11.16 16.34 6.12
CA VAL A 91 -11.19 15.91 4.73
C VAL A 91 -9.83 15.33 4.32
N ALA A 92 -9.85 14.34 3.44
CA ALA A 92 -8.67 13.76 2.81
C ALA A 92 -8.95 13.44 1.35
N ALA A 93 -7.90 13.23 0.55
CA ALA A 93 -8.04 12.60 -0.75
C ALA A 93 -8.01 11.07 -0.59
N HIS A 94 -9.04 10.39 -1.09
CA HIS A 94 -9.04 8.95 -1.33
C HIS A 94 -8.56 8.72 -2.74
N PHE A 95 -7.40 8.09 -2.90
CA PHE A 95 -6.81 7.80 -4.22
C PHE A 95 -7.37 6.49 -4.75
N GLU A 96 -8.07 6.56 -5.87
CA GLU A 96 -8.73 5.41 -6.48
C GLU A 96 -7.74 4.32 -6.91
N MET A 97 -8.19 3.08 -6.94
CA MET A 97 -7.41 1.92 -7.37
C MET A 97 -7.26 1.88 -8.90
N THR A 98 -6.85 3.02 -9.50
CA THR A 98 -6.62 3.15 -10.94
C THR A 98 -5.12 3.03 -11.22
N ASN A 99 -4.74 2.34 -12.30
CA ASN A 99 -3.35 2.15 -12.73
C ASN A 99 -2.43 1.52 -11.66
N MET A 100 -2.99 0.82 -10.71
CA MET A 100 -2.24 0.23 -9.60
C MET A 100 -1.36 -0.92 -10.08
N ASP A 101 -0.10 -0.91 -9.68
CA ASP A 101 0.80 -2.05 -9.74
C ASP A 101 0.44 -3.03 -8.60
N PRO A 102 0.08 -4.29 -8.90
CA PRO A 102 -0.43 -5.22 -7.89
C PRO A 102 0.61 -5.60 -6.83
N ASP A 103 1.90 -5.62 -7.20
CA ASP A 103 2.97 -6.05 -6.32
C ASP A 103 3.35 -5.00 -5.28
N THR A 104 3.28 -3.71 -5.67
CA THR A 104 3.70 -2.60 -4.83
C THR A 104 2.53 -1.76 -4.30
N GLY A 105 1.40 -1.74 -5.02
CA GLY A 105 0.28 -0.85 -4.76
C GLY A 105 0.51 0.59 -5.22
N ASN A 106 1.60 0.86 -5.92
CA ASN A 106 1.95 2.16 -6.50
C ASN A 106 1.35 2.32 -7.91
N LEU A 107 1.54 3.47 -8.53
CA LEU A 107 1.00 3.78 -9.86
C LEU A 107 1.98 3.31 -10.96
N LYS A 108 1.51 2.46 -11.86
CA LYS A 108 2.31 1.96 -13.01
C LYS A 108 2.77 3.10 -13.91
N ASN A 109 3.95 2.97 -14.51
CA ASN A 109 4.29 3.75 -15.70
C ASN A 109 3.39 3.29 -16.86
N LEU A 110 2.63 4.21 -17.42
CA LEU A 110 1.69 3.94 -18.52
C LEU A 110 2.34 4.07 -19.91
N LEU A 111 3.57 4.54 -19.96
CA LEU A 111 4.32 4.58 -21.21
C LEU A 111 4.86 3.19 -21.56
N GLU A 112 4.87 2.91 -22.85
CA GLU A 112 5.37 1.67 -23.41
C GLU A 112 6.47 1.93 -24.45
N GLY A 113 7.15 0.88 -24.90
CA GLY A 113 8.20 0.96 -25.91
C GLY A 113 9.57 1.38 -25.34
N ASP A 114 10.47 1.76 -26.27
CA ASP A 114 11.89 1.98 -25.96
C ASP A 114 12.17 3.30 -25.22
N THR A 115 11.24 4.24 -25.28
CA THR A 115 11.39 5.54 -24.59
C THR A 115 10.87 5.51 -23.16
N ALA A 116 10.19 4.45 -22.75
CA ALA A 116 9.66 4.29 -21.39
C ALA A 116 10.73 3.78 -20.44
N ALA A 117 10.82 4.39 -19.26
CA ALA A 117 11.62 3.84 -18.15
C ALA A 117 10.99 2.52 -17.69
N LYS A 118 11.83 1.52 -17.45
CA LYS A 118 11.42 0.20 -16.99
C LYS A 118 11.76 0.01 -15.50
N ASN A 119 11.04 -0.89 -14.85
CA ASN A 119 11.21 -1.22 -13.43
C ASN A 119 11.03 -0.02 -12.49
N VAL A 120 10.17 0.93 -12.87
CA VAL A 120 9.84 2.11 -12.08
C VAL A 120 8.33 2.33 -12.06
N VAL A 121 7.82 2.69 -10.91
CA VAL A 121 6.44 3.10 -10.65
C VAL A 121 6.45 4.44 -9.91
N VAL A 122 5.31 5.11 -9.80
CA VAL A 122 5.17 6.32 -9.01
C VAL A 122 4.46 5.99 -7.71
N GLN A 123 5.10 6.28 -6.60
CA GLN A 123 4.53 6.14 -5.26
C GLN A 123 3.90 7.46 -4.83
N LEU A 124 2.64 7.42 -4.42
CA LEU A 124 2.00 8.51 -3.70
C LEU A 124 2.48 8.52 -2.25
N VAL A 125 2.67 9.70 -1.69
CA VAL A 125 3.11 9.86 -0.30
C VAL A 125 2.30 10.95 0.42
N ASN A 126 2.14 10.79 1.72
CA ASN A 126 1.65 11.82 2.62
C ASN A 126 2.72 12.92 2.83
N SER A 127 2.35 14.01 3.46
CA SER A 127 3.26 15.12 3.79
C SER A 127 4.44 14.72 4.70
N ASP A 128 4.35 13.62 5.41
CA ASP A 128 5.40 13.04 6.25
C ASP A 128 6.27 12.00 5.52
N GLY A 129 6.04 11.80 4.22
CA GLY A 129 6.76 10.82 3.39
C GLY A 129 6.22 9.38 3.46
N ALA A 130 5.22 9.11 4.29
CA ALA A 130 4.60 7.80 4.35
C ALA A 130 3.89 7.47 3.03
N GLY A 131 4.15 6.27 2.48
CA GLY A 131 3.56 5.82 1.22
C GLY A 131 2.04 5.66 1.31
N ILE A 132 1.34 6.06 0.25
CA ILE A 132 -0.10 5.85 0.07
C ILE A 132 -0.29 4.84 -1.05
N ARG A 133 -0.95 3.73 -0.77
CA ARG A 133 -1.32 2.76 -1.82
C ARG A 133 -2.50 3.29 -2.64
N ALA A 134 -2.52 3.05 -3.93
CA ALA A 134 -3.74 3.23 -4.72
C ALA A 134 -4.88 2.38 -4.14
N GLY A 135 -6.08 2.94 -4.03
CA GLY A 135 -7.21 2.38 -3.29
C GLY A 135 -7.22 2.72 -1.80
N SER A 136 -6.36 3.64 -1.34
CA SER A 136 -6.32 4.07 0.07
C SER A 136 -6.54 5.58 0.21
N THR A 137 -6.99 5.98 1.40
CA THR A 137 -7.14 7.38 1.77
C THR A 137 -5.82 7.91 2.33
N GLY A 138 -5.41 9.08 1.87
CA GLY A 138 -4.29 9.81 2.42
C GLY A 138 -4.57 10.36 3.82
N ARG A 139 -3.62 11.13 4.35
CA ARG A 139 -3.78 11.78 5.66
C ARG A 139 -4.97 12.73 5.62
N TYR A 140 -5.77 12.74 6.69
CA TYR A 140 -6.85 13.69 6.93
C TYR A 140 -6.32 15.04 7.42
N TYR A 141 -6.97 16.11 6.96
CA TYR A 141 -6.67 17.49 7.32
C TYR A 141 -7.91 18.16 7.96
N ASP A 142 -7.70 18.97 8.99
CA ASP A 142 -8.77 19.67 9.66
C ASP A 142 -9.38 20.74 8.75
N VAL A 143 -10.71 20.76 8.68
CA VAL A 143 -11.48 21.77 7.96
C VAL A 143 -11.63 23.02 8.84
N THR A 144 -11.15 24.15 8.34
CA THR A 144 -11.16 25.43 9.05
C THR A 144 -11.87 26.52 8.23
N GLY A 145 -12.10 27.69 8.85
CA GLY A 145 -12.77 28.80 8.17
C GLY A 145 -14.30 28.78 8.30
N THR A 146 -14.95 29.65 7.58
CA THR A 146 -16.42 29.83 7.60
C THR A 146 -16.96 30.10 6.20
N GLY A 147 -18.26 29.85 5.99
CA GLY A 147 -18.90 30.06 4.69
C GLY A 147 -18.21 29.35 3.53
N THR A 148 -18.09 30.04 2.41
CA THR A 148 -17.46 29.50 1.18
C THR A 148 -15.96 29.26 1.32
N GLU A 149 -15.31 29.94 2.27
CA GLU A 149 -13.88 29.77 2.57
C GLU A 149 -13.61 28.60 3.55
N ARG A 150 -14.68 27.98 4.06
CA ARG A 150 -14.51 26.79 4.91
C ARG A 150 -13.94 25.64 4.12
N GLY A 151 -12.75 25.17 4.51
CA GLY A 151 -12.04 24.14 3.75
C GLY A 151 -10.74 23.70 4.39
N ALA A 152 -9.94 22.96 3.61
CA ALA A 152 -8.62 22.51 3.99
C ALA A 152 -7.69 22.40 2.76
N MET A 153 -6.43 22.74 2.97
CA MET A 153 -5.35 22.42 2.01
C MET A 153 -4.71 21.10 2.42
N MET A 154 -4.84 20.11 1.57
CA MET A 154 -4.30 18.78 1.77
C MET A 154 -2.98 18.64 1.01
N LEU A 155 -1.87 18.39 1.70
CA LEU A 155 -0.54 18.27 1.12
C LEU A 155 -0.15 16.79 0.96
N TYR A 156 0.16 16.41 -0.27
CA TYR A 156 0.62 15.08 -0.66
C TYR A 156 1.88 15.19 -1.52
N GLY A 157 2.40 14.07 -1.98
CA GLY A 157 3.52 14.03 -2.90
C GLY A 157 3.48 12.81 -3.81
N GLY A 158 4.35 12.85 -4.81
CA GLY A 158 4.66 11.72 -5.69
C GLY A 158 6.16 11.57 -5.80
N GLN A 159 6.64 10.34 -5.88
CA GLN A 159 8.06 10.03 -6.05
C GLN A 159 8.23 8.77 -6.91
N TYR A 160 9.41 8.63 -7.50
CA TYR A 160 9.77 7.38 -8.16
C TYR A 160 10.01 6.28 -7.12
N TYR A 161 9.61 5.08 -7.47
CA TYR A 161 9.86 3.87 -6.69
C TYR A 161 10.35 2.78 -7.64
N ALA A 162 11.50 2.19 -7.34
CA ALA A 162 12.09 1.13 -8.15
C ALA A 162 11.47 -0.24 -7.81
N THR A 163 11.00 -0.96 -8.82
CA THR A 163 10.55 -2.36 -8.69
C THR A 163 11.66 -3.36 -8.98
N GLY A 164 12.81 -2.88 -9.40
CA GLY A 164 14.05 -3.58 -9.73
C GLY A 164 15.08 -2.57 -10.21
N GLN A 165 16.16 -3.00 -10.84
CA GLN A 165 17.11 -2.09 -11.47
C GLN A 165 16.41 -1.30 -12.59
N THR A 166 16.33 0.01 -12.45
CA THR A 166 15.62 0.88 -13.38
C THR A 166 16.43 1.15 -14.65
N THR A 167 15.73 1.46 -15.74
CA THR A 167 16.36 1.97 -16.98
C THR A 167 16.03 3.43 -17.18
N ALA A 168 16.93 4.15 -17.88
CA ALA A 168 16.64 5.51 -18.31
C ALA A 168 15.44 5.54 -19.26
N GLY A 169 14.59 6.55 -19.13
CA GLY A 169 13.40 6.71 -19.95
C GLY A 169 12.39 7.67 -19.34
N LYS A 170 11.23 7.76 -19.97
CA LYS A 170 10.13 8.62 -19.53
C LYS A 170 9.18 7.85 -18.61
N VAL A 171 8.58 8.57 -17.67
CA VAL A 171 7.51 8.07 -16.78
C VAL A 171 6.30 8.97 -16.96
N ASN A 172 5.13 8.36 -17.14
CA ASN A 172 3.84 9.04 -17.14
C ASN A 172 2.81 8.14 -16.46
N THR A 173 2.06 8.71 -15.56
CA THR A 173 0.93 8.05 -14.88
C THR A 173 -0.02 9.09 -14.33
N PHE A 174 -1.16 8.65 -13.84
CA PHE A 174 -2.10 9.50 -13.12
C PHE A 174 -2.75 8.73 -11.96
N ALA A 175 -3.20 9.44 -10.96
CA ALA A 175 -4.12 8.96 -9.93
C ALA A 175 -5.45 9.71 -10.06
N ARG A 176 -6.57 9.02 -9.91
CA ARG A 176 -7.87 9.65 -9.65
C ARG A 176 -8.05 9.72 -8.15
N PHE A 177 -8.79 10.72 -7.69
CA PHE A 177 -9.13 10.85 -6.28
C PHE A 177 -10.56 11.33 -6.10
N THR A 178 -11.12 10.99 -4.94
CA THR A 178 -12.37 11.53 -4.41
C THR A 178 -12.10 12.11 -3.02
N LEU A 179 -12.96 13.00 -2.55
CA LEU A 179 -12.86 13.52 -1.19
C LEU A 179 -13.48 12.52 -0.21
N ALA A 180 -12.76 12.20 0.85
CA ALA A 180 -13.20 11.40 1.99
C ALA A 180 -13.33 12.30 3.23
N TYR A 181 -14.32 12.05 4.07
CA TYR A 181 -14.72 12.90 5.18
C TYR A 181 -14.67 12.18 6.53
N GLN A 182 -14.47 12.93 7.60
CA GLN A 182 -14.60 12.51 9.01
C GLN A 182 -15.26 13.62 9.84
#